data_9707f2a34abf814319d20bb61c4e376a
#
_entry.id   9707f2a34abf814319d20bb61c4e376a
#
_cell.length_a   1.000
_cell.length_b   1.000
_cell.length_c   1.000
_cell.angle_alpha   90.00
_cell.angle_beta   90.00
_cell.angle_gamma   90.00
#
_symmetry.space_group_name_H-M   'P 1'
#
loop_
_entity.id
_entity.type
_entity.pdbx_description
1 polymer ?
#
loop_
_entity_poly.entity_id
_entity_poly.type
_entity_poly.pdbx_seq_one_letter_code
_entity_poly.pdbx_strand_id
1 'polypeptide(L)'
;MIKEFINIIESMEGITDDWFRTGAFETYKHPTPIHYKTAIANGTVNTLEGPVDYQAGHKIITGPKGEQYPVNPQKFAEYYDDNKDGTATPKKIHKHAKLADHDGVVKASWGNLNYKAGEDYIVRHGAGDYGVVKKDIFKQTYDTTNDKSI
;
A
#
# COMPACT_ATOMS: atom_id res chain seq x y z
N MET A 1 -26.85 18.27 0.36
CA MET A 1 -27.56 17.02 0.64
C MET A 1 -27.03 15.83 -0.13
N ILE A 2 -27.04 15.87 -1.47
CA ILE A 2 -26.50 14.77 -2.30
C ILE A 2 -25.01 14.55 -2.04
N LYS A 3 -24.24 15.62 -1.92
CA LYS A 3 -22.80 15.55 -1.65
C LYS A 3 -22.49 14.91 -0.30
N GLU A 4 -23.27 15.25 0.72
CA GLU A 4 -23.12 14.67 2.06
C GLU A 4 -23.49 13.20 2.07
N PHE A 5 -24.53 12.82 1.34
CA PHE A 5 -24.95 11.43 1.20
C PHE A 5 -23.88 10.59 0.50
N ILE A 6 -23.27 11.11 -0.57
CA ILE A 6 -22.18 10.43 -1.28
C ILE A 6 -20.97 10.24 -0.36
N ASN A 7 -20.59 11.25 0.42
CA ASN A 7 -19.48 11.16 1.36
C ASN A 7 -19.73 10.10 2.43
N ILE A 8 -20.96 9.98 2.92
CA ILE A 8 -21.34 8.96 3.90
C ILE A 8 -21.20 7.56 3.28
N ILE A 9 -21.67 7.36 2.06
CA ILE A 9 -21.55 6.09 1.35
C ILE A 9 -20.09 5.72 1.12
N GLU A 10 -19.26 6.65 0.67
CA GLU A 10 -17.84 6.43 0.45
C GLU A 10 -17.13 6.04 1.75
N SER A 11 -17.44 6.71 2.85
CA SER A 11 -16.88 6.36 4.18
C SER A 11 -17.29 4.96 4.62
N MET A 12 -18.54 4.54 4.36
CA MET A 12 -19.03 3.21 4.70
C MET A 12 -18.44 2.11 3.83
N GLU A 13 -18.19 2.40 2.57
CA GLU A 13 -17.63 1.44 1.61
C GLU A 13 -16.10 1.41 1.61
N GLY A 14 -15.46 2.35 2.32
CA GLY A 14 -14.02 2.49 2.34
C GLY A 14 -13.50 3.39 1.22
N ILE A 15 -12.25 3.17 0.85
CA ILE A 15 -11.57 3.97 -0.19
C ILE A 15 -12.09 3.57 -1.56
N THR A 16 -12.35 4.59 -2.40
CA THR A 16 -12.73 4.43 -3.80
C THR A 16 -11.82 5.26 -4.69
N ASP A 17 -11.84 5.01 -6.00
CA ASP A 17 -11.07 5.83 -6.95
C ASP A 17 -11.47 7.30 -6.91
N ASP A 18 -12.74 7.59 -6.64
CA ASP A 18 -13.23 8.98 -6.52
C ASP A 18 -12.57 9.75 -5.37
N TRP A 19 -12.23 9.07 -4.29
CA TRP A 19 -11.57 9.71 -3.16
C TRP A 19 -10.21 10.32 -3.55
N PHE A 20 -9.53 9.75 -4.56
CA PHE A 20 -8.24 10.24 -5.04
C PHE A 20 -8.34 11.45 -5.98
N ARG A 21 -9.52 11.85 -6.41
CA ARG A 21 -9.68 12.99 -7.33
C ARG A 21 -9.27 14.32 -6.73
N THR A 22 -9.32 14.44 -5.40
CA THR A 22 -8.97 15.67 -4.70
C THR A 22 -7.90 15.39 -3.68
N GLY A 23 -6.80 16.13 -3.73
CA GLY A 23 -5.72 16.04 -2.75
C GLY A 23 -4.72 14.92 -2.97
N ALA A 24 -4.92 14.06 -3.98
CA ALA A 24 -3.94 13.04 -4.32
C ALA A 24 -2.78 13.64 -5.12
N PHE A 25 -1.62 13.02 -5.03
CA PHE A 25 -0.43 13.44 -5.78
C PHE A 25 0.25 12.24 -6.43
N GLU A 26 0.99 12.50 -7.50
CA GLU A 26 1.80 11.47 -8.15
C GLU A 26 3.03 11.15 -7.32
N THR A 27 3.33 9.88 -7.23
CA THR A 27 4.50 9.37 -6.51
C THR A 27 5.01 8.08 -7.16
N TYR A 28 6.13 7.62 -6.67
CA TYR A 28 6.70 6.32 -7.04
C TYR A 28 7.62 5.87 -5.90
N LYS A 29 7.87 4.56 -5.81
CA LYS A 29 8.84 4.05 -4.84
C LYS A 29 10.25 4.40 -5.27
N HIS A 30 11.09 4.79 -4.30
CA HIS A 30 12.53 4.95 -4.54
C HIS A 30 13.14 3.59 -4.91
N PRO A 31 14.16 3.56 -5.79
CA PRO A 31 14.77 2.31 -6.24
C PRO A 31 15.76 1.73 -5.22
N THR A 32 15.36 1.72 -3.95
CA THR A 32 16.17 1.16 -2.87
C THR A 32 15.82 -0.32 -2.73
N PRO A 33 16.78 -1.25 -2.84
CA PRO A 33 16.49 -2.68 -2.71
C PRO A 33 15.85 -3.01 -1.37
N ILE A 34 14.87 -3.91 -1.40
CA ILE A 34 14.21 -4.48 -0.22
C ILE A 34 14.57 -5.96 -0.12
N HIS A 35 14.45 -6.50 1.09
CA HIS A 35 14.62 -7.93 1.32
C HIS A 35 13.29 -8.66 1.16
N TYR A 36 13.34 -9.87 0.64
CA TYR A 36 12.17 -10.71 0.55
C TYR A 36 12.54 -12.19 0.75
N LYS A 37 11.54 -12.97 1.08
CA LYS A 37 11.63 -14.44 1.06
C LYS A 37 10.37 -14.98 0.40
N THR A 38 10.49 -16.16 -0.19
CA THR A 38 9.34 -16.85 -0.80
C THR A 38 8.70 -17.79 0.22
N ALA A 39 7.39 -17.65 0.43
CA ALA A 39 6.66 -18.52 1.34
C ALA A 39 6.62 -19.95 0.81
N ILE A 40 6.95 -20.92 1.67
CA ILE A 40 6.93 -22.35 1.31
C ILE A 40 5.60 -23.01 1.64
N ALA A 41 4.73 -22.32 2.39
CA ALA A 41 3.42 -22.81 2.81
C ALA A 41 2.46 -21.63 2.96
N ASN A 42 1.16 -21.92 2.99
CA ASN A 42 0.17 -20.90 3.32
C ASN A 42 0.34 -20.43 4.77
N GLY A 43 0.00 -19.19 5.05
CA GLY A 43 0.11 -18.65 6.39
C GLY A 43 -0.49 -17.25 6.51
N THR A 44 -0.21 -16.61 7.63
CA THR A 44 -0.66 -15.25 7.93
C THR A 44 0.54 -14.46 8.45
N VAL A 45 0.70 -13.22 7.97
CA VAL A 45 1.70 -12.29 8.47
C VAL A 45 0.99 -11.13 9.15
N ASN A 46 1.52 -10.70 10.30
CA ASN A 46 1.04 -9.52 10.99
C ASN A 46 1.70 -8.28 10.38
N THR A 47 0.93 -7.57 9.55
CA THR A 47 1.39 -6.29 8.99
C THR A 47 1.09 -5.17 9.99
N LEU A 48 1.66 -3.99 9.76
CA LEU A 48 1.37 -2.80 10.58
C LEU A 48 -0.11 -2.40 10.52
N GLU A 49 -0.81 -2.79 9.46
CA GLU A 49 -2.21 -2.44 9.19
C GLU A 49 -3.18 -3.58 9.52
N GLY A 50 -2.68 -4.68 10.09
CA GLY A 50 -3.48 -5.83 10.48
C GLY A 50 -2.95 -7.14 9.89
N PRO A 51 -3.54 -8.29 10.27
CA PRO A 51 -3.14 -9.58 9.73
C PRO A 51 -3.53 -9.73 8.27
N VAL A 52 -2.63 -10.29 7.47
CA VAL A 52 -2.85 -10.56 6.05
C VAL A 52 -2.45 -12.00 5.73
N ASP A 53 -3.37 -12.72 5.09
CA ASP A 53 -3.13 -14.11 4.68
C ASP A 53 -2.29 -14.16 3.40
N TYR A 54 -1.45 -15.19 3.30
CA TYR A 54 -0.66 -15.45 2.11
C TYR A 54 -0.68 -16.92 1.75
N GLN A 55 -0.34 -17.22 0.51
CA GLN A 55 -0.25 -18.58 0.00
C GLN A 55 1.21 -18.95 -0.29
N ALA A 56 1.47 -20.24 -0.35
CA ALA A 56 2.77 -20.73 -0.80
C ALA A 56 3.13 -20.09 -2.15
N GLY A 57 4.39 -19.66 -2.30
CA GLY A 57 4.87 -18.95 -3.48
C GLY A 57 4.77 -17.45 -3.40
N HIS A 58 3.97 -16.89 -2.48
CA HIS A 58 3.92 -15.45 -2.25
C HIS A 58 5.27 -14.94 -1.74
N LYS A 59 5.60 -13.71 -2.07
CA LYS A 59 6.81 -13.05 -1.57
C LYS A 59 6.48 -12.29 -0.30
N ILE A 60 7.25 -12.54 0.76
CA ILE A 60 7.12 -11.80 2.02
C ILE A 60 8.22 -10.74 2.03
N ILE A 61 7.82 -9.49 1.88
CA ILE A 61 8.74 -8.35 1.81
C ILE A 61 8.97 -7.80 3.20
N THR A 62 10.23 -7.47 3.51
CA THR A 62 10.60 -6.78 4.75
C THR A 62 10.97 -5.34 4.41
N GLY A 63 10.27 -4.41 5.03
CA GLY A 63 10.48 -2.98 4.86
C GLY A 63 11.57 -2.41 5.76
N PRO A 64 11.80 -1.08 5.71
CA PRO A 64 12.93 -0.44 6.37
C PRO A 64 12.88 -0.48 7.90
N LYS A 65 11.70 -0.70 8.50
CA LYS A 65 11.55 -0.82 9.95
C LYS A 65 11.35 -2.24 10.42
N GLY A 66 11.61 -3.22 9.55
CA GLY A 66 11.38 -4.62 9.85
C GLY A 66 9.93 -5.06 9.67
N GLU A 67 9.06 -4.17 9.26
CA GLU A 67 7.68 -4.52 8.96
C GLU A 67 7.62 -5.48 7.76
N GLN A 68 6.67 -6.40 7.79
CA GLN A 68 6.53 -7.41 6.74
C GLN A 68 5.15 -7.33 6.10
N TYR A 69 5.11 -7.63 4.81
CA TYR A 69 3.86 -7.73 4.06
C TYR A 69 4.00 -8.70 2.90
N PRO A 70 2.93 -9.42 2.55
CA PRO A 70 2.97 -10.39 1.46
C PRO A 70 2.60 -9.74 0.13
N VAL A 71 3.19 -10.24 -0.93
CA VAL A 71 2.86 -9.83 -2.31
C VAL A 71 2.74 -11.10 -3.14
N ASN A 72 1.67 -11.22 -3.93
CA ASN A 72 1.54 -12.38 -4.81
C ASN A 72 2.61 -12.34 -5.92
N PRO A 73 2.95 -13.50 -6.53
CA PRO A 73 4.04 -13.57 -7.49
C PRO A 73 3.85 -12.68 -8.72
N GLN A 74 2.60 -12.51 -9.17
CA GLN A 74 2.30 -11.67 -10.35
C GLN A 74 2.57 -10.20 -10.06
N LYS A 75 2.09 -9.71 -8.91
CA LYS A 75 2.34 -8.33 -8.50
C LYS A 75 3.81 -8.09 -8.17
N PHE A 76 4.48 -9.07 -7.59
CA PHE A 76 5.91 -8.97 -7.36
C PHE A 76 6.67 -8.75 -8.66
N ALA A 77 6.39 -9.55 -9.68
CA ALA A 77 7.03 -9.41 -10.99
C ALA A 77 6.67 -8.09 -11.67
N GLU A 78 5.47 -7.57 -11.45
CA GLU A 78 5.00 -6.32 -12.02
C GLU A 78 5.66 -5.10 -11.39
N TYR A 79 5.90 -5.13 -10.06
CA TYR A 79 6.34 -3.95 -9.31
C TYR A 79 7.80 -3.97 -8.89
N TYR A 80 8.48 -5.10 -9.00
CA TYR A 80 9.86 -5.26 -8.54
C TYR A 80 10.72 -5.94 -9.59
N ASP A 81 12.00 -5.56 -9.61
CA ASP A 81 13.06 -6.29 -10.30
C ASP A 81 13.73 -7.23 -9.28
N ASP A 82 13.62 -8.52 -9.51
CA ASP A 82 14.22 -9.53 -8.63
C ASP A 82 15.72 -9.57 -8.87
N ASN A 83 16.53 -9.24 -7.87
CA ASN A 83 18.00 -9.28 -7.94
C ASN A 83 18.56 -10.70 -7.75
N LYS A 84 17.69 -11.68 -7.44
CA LYS A 84 18.03 -13.10 -7.28
C LYS A 84 19.08 -13.41 -6.20
N ASP A 85 19.15 -12.53 -5.22
CA ASP A 85 20.06 -12.65 -4.07
C ASP A 85 19.30 -12.47 -2.73
N GLY A 86 17.97 -12.60 -2.76
CA GLY A 86 17.13 -12.32 -1.60
C GLY A 86 16.69 -10.87 -1.49
N THR A 87 17.08 -10.05 -2.48
CA THR A 87 16.63 -8.66 -2.57
C THR A 87 15.90 -8.40 -3.88
N ALA A 88 15.10 -7.36 -3.91
CA ALA A 88 14.41 -6.89 -5.11
C ALA A 88 14.37 -5.36 -5.09
N THR A 89 14.45 -4.76 -6.27
CA THR A 89 14.43 -3.32 -6.43
C THR A 89 13.07 -2.88 -6.94
N PRO A 90 12.38 -1.94 -6.25
CA PRO A 90 11.12 -1.40 -6.75
C PRO A 90 11.31 -0.75 -8.11
N LYS A 91 10.44 -1.09 -9.05
CA LYS A 91 10.39 -0.42 -10.35
C LYS A 91 9.84 0.98 -10.18
N LYS A 92 10.30 1.91 -11.01
CA LYS A 92 9.76 3.27 -11.02
C LYS A 92 8.41 3.28 -11.75
N ILE A 93 7.35 3.02 -11.00
CA ILE A 93 5.98 3.00 -11.51
C ILE A 93 5.24 4.17 -10.88
N HIS A 94 4.66 5.03 -11.70
CA HIS A 94 3.87 6.16 -11.22
C HIS A 94 2.58 5.66 -10.57
N LYS A 95 2.31 6.17 -9.38
CA LYS A 95 1.14 5.85 -8.57
C LYS A 95 0.58 7.15 -8.03
N HIS A 96 -0.60 7.07 -7.45
CA HIS A 96 -1.19 8.20 -6.73
C HIS A 96 -1.26 7.86 -5.25
N ALA A 97 -1.01 8.86 -4.41
CA ALA A 97 -1.09 8.71 -2.97
C ALA A 97 -1.84 9.89 -2.37
N LYS A 98 -2.44 9.67 -1.23
CA LYS A 98 -3.15 10.70 -0.48
C LYS A 98 -3.09 10.36 1.00
N LEU A 99 -2.79 11.37 1.82
CA LEU A 99 -2.84 11.22 3.27
C LEU A 99 -4.30 10.95 3.68
N ALA A 100 -4.51 9.92 4.50
CA ALA A 100 -5.86 9.61 4.97
C ALA A 100 -6.45 10.80 5.73
N ASP A 101 -7.67 11.18 5.40
CA ASP A 101 -8.42 12.27 6.02
C ASP A 101 -9.55 11.77 6.93
N HIS A 102 -9.64 10.46 7.10
CA HIS A 102 -10.59 9.78 7.98
C HIS A 102 -10.01 8.42 8.37
N ASP A 103 -10.55 7.82 9.42
CA ASP A 103 -10.20 6.46 9.81
C ASP A 103 -11.04 5.44 9.02
N GLY A 104 -10.45 4.28 8.74
CA GLY A 104 -11.20 3.24 8.06
C GLY A 104 -10.39 1.99 7.77
N VAL A 105 -10.86 1.21 6.80
CA VAL A 105 -10.28 -0.07 6.42
C VAL A 105 -10.30 -0.20 4.90
N VAL A 106 -9.13 -0.53 4.33
CA VAL A 106 -9.06 -1.01 2.94
C VAL A 106 -9.34 -2.50 2.95
N LYS A 107 -10.39 -2.92 2.25
CA LYS A 107 -10.74 -4.33 2.12
C LYS A 107 -10.04 -4.91 0.92
N ALA A 108 -9.15 -5.88 1.15
CA ALA A 108 -8.46 -6.60 0.11
C ALA A 108 -8.90 -8.08 0.14
N SER A 109 -8.69 -8.80 -0.97
CA SER A 109 -9.09 -10.21 -1.05
C SER A 109 -8.34 -11.10 -0.06
N TRP A 110 -7.18 -10.68 0.42
CA TRP A 110 -6.31 -11.43 1.33
C TRP A 110 -6.36 -10.94 2.77
N GLY A 111 -7.06 -9.85 3.07
CA GLY A 111 -7.16 -9.30 4.42
C GLY A 111 -7.59 -7.85 4.43
N ASN A 112 -7.81 -7.32 5.62
CA ASN A 112 -8.19 -5.92 5.82
C ASN A 112 -6.99 -5.12 6.29
N LEU A 113 -6.81 -3.92 5.70
CA LEU A 113 -5.74 -2.99 6.05
C LEU A 113 -6.35 -1.77 6.74
N ASN A 114 -6.10 -1.62 8.04
CA ASN A 114 -6.60 -0.50 8.82
C ASN A 114 -5.79 0.76 8.54
N TYR A 115 -6.46 1.92 8.46
CA TYR A 115 -5.79 3.21 8.30
C TYR A 115 -6.41 4.26 9.22
N LYS A 116 -5.60 5.27 9.56
CA LYS A 116 -6.00 6.38 10.43
C LYS A 116 -5.69 7.72 9.80
N ALA A 117 -6.63 8.65 9.97
CA ALA A 117 -6.48 10.02 9.51
C ALA A 117 -5.18 10.65 10.01
N GLY A 118 -4.43 11.26 9.09
CA GLY A 118 -3.19 11.97 9.41
C GLY A 118 -2.00 11.07 9.73
N GLU A 119 -2.19 9.76 9.86
CA GLU A 119 -1.14 8.81 10.23
C GLU A 119 -0.73 7.88 9.10
N ASP A 120 -1.62 7.65 8.14
CA ASP A 120 -1.40 6.72 7.05
C ASP A 120 -1.62 7.38 5.70
N TYR A 121 -0.81 6.97 4.72
CA TYR A 121 -1.06 7.26 3.32
C TYR A 121 -1.77 6.09 2.67
N ILE A 122 -2.70 6.40 1.78
CA ILE A 122 -3.33 5.42 0.93
C ILE A 122 -2.68 5.55 -0.45
N VAL A 123 -2.17 4.45 -0.98
CA VAL A 123 -1.53 4.40 -2.29
C VAL A 123 -2.45 3.67 -3.26
N ARG A 124 -2.76 4.32 -4.38
CA ARG A 124 -3.52 3.70 -5.46
C ARG A 124 -2.53 3.12 -6.47
N HIS A 125 -2.47 1.81 -6.54
CA HIS A 125 -1.62 1.09 -7.50
C HIS A 125 -2.27 0.98 -8.88
N GLY A 126 -3.58 1.04 -8.92
CA GLY A 126 -4.40 0.96 -10.12
C GLY A 126 -5.88 1.01 -9.71
N ALA A 127 -6.80 0.89 -10.67
CA ALA A 127 -8.23 0.94 -10.39
C ALA A 127 -8.63 -0.12 -9.36
N GLY A 128 -9.18 0.33 -8.24
CA GLY A 128 -9.64 -0.56 -7.16
C GLY A 128 -8.53 -1.25 -6.37
N ASP A 129 -7.27 -0.94 -6.63
CA ASP A 129 -6.12 -1.58 -5.97
C ASP A 129 -5.41 -0.57 -5.07
N TYR A 130 -5.61 -0.69 -3.76
CA TYR A 130 -5.11 0.25 -2.77
C TYR A 130 -4.25 -0.42 -1.73
N GLY A 131 -3.21 0.30 -1.27
CA GLY A 131 -2.38 -0.11 -0.15
C GLY A 131 -2.36 0.97 0.93
N VAL A 132 -2.00 0.58 2.14
CA VAL A 132 -1.87 1.48 3.28
C VAL A 132 -0.40 1.49 3.71
N VAL A 133 0.16 2.68 3.87
CA VAL A 133 1.56 2.87 4.25
C VAL A 133 1.63 3.88 5.39
N LYS A 134 2.29 3.51 6.49
CA LYS A 134 2.52 4.44 7.60
C LYS A 134 3.28 5.67 7.12
N LYS A 135 2.93 6.83 7.68
CA LYS A 135 3.44 8.14 7.25
C LYS A 135 4.96 8.19 7.21
N ASP A 136 5.64 7.73 8.25
CA ASP A 136 7.09 7.76 8.34
C ASP A 136 7.75 6.80 7.33
N ILE A 137 7.16 5.63 7.11
CA ILE A 137 7.61 4.68 6.10
C ILE A 137 7.40 5.24 4.69
N PHE A 138 6.24 5.86 4.45
CA PHE A 138 5.96 6.49 3.16
C PHE A 138 7.03 7.54 2.82
N LYS A 139 7.33 8.42 3.75
CA LYS A 139 8.35 9.46 3.55
C LYS A 139 9.74 8.89 3.27
N GLN A 140 10.02 7.71 3.79
CA GLN A 140 11.30 7.02 3.59
C GLN A 140 11.39 6.28 2.25
N THR A 141 10.27 5.75 1.75
CA THR A 141 10.25 4.81 0.63
C THR A 141 9.63 5.34 -0.65
N TYR A 142 8.87 6.44 -0.58
CA TYR A 142 8.20 7.05 -1.73
C TYR A 142 8.69 8.48 -1.98
N ASP A 143 8.59 8.91 -3.23
CA ASP A 143 8.84 10.31 -3.59
C ASP A 143 7.76 11.21 -3.03
N THR A 144 8.17 12.26 -2.30
CA THR A 144 7.27 13.22 -1.66
C THR A 144 7.29 14.60 -2.31
N THR A 145 7.94 14.74 -3.45
CA THR A 145 8.09 16.04 -4.14
C THR A 145 6.75 16.73 -4.37
N ASN A 146 5.72 15.97 -4.75
CA ASN A 146 4.41 16.51 -5.08
C ASN A 146 3.42 16.49 -3.91
N ASP A 147 3.85 16.08 -2.72
CA ASP A 147 2.99 16.00 -1.54
C ASP A 147 2.77 17.39 -0.96
N LYS A 148 1.55 17.90 -1.06
CA LYS A 148 1.17 19.21 -0.52
C LYS A 148 0.75 19.17 0.95
N SER A 149 0.68 17.97 1.55
CA SER A 149 0.29 17.81 2.95
C SER A 149 1.46 18.02 3.92
N ILE A 150 2.68 18.16 3.41
CA ILE A 150 3.88 18.39 4.22
C ILE A 150 4.49 19.76 3.99
#